data_3b076bc94cc291fd7be0d7aa9f55f309
#
_entry.id   3b076bc94cc291fd7be0d7aa9f55f309
#
_cell.length_a   1.000
_cell.length_b   1.000
_cell.length_c   1.000
_cell.angle_alpha   90.00
_cell.angle_beta   90.00
_cell.angle_gamma   90.00
#
_symmetry.space_group_name_H-M   'P 1'
#
loop_
_entity.id
_entity.type
_entity.pdbx_description
1 polymer ?
#
loop_
_entity_poly.entity_id
_entity_poly.type
_entity_poly.pdbx_seq_one_letter_code
_entity_poly.pdbx_strand_id
1 'polypeptide(L)'
;MPGWVNTGTDEYAGRMPPQCQXXIREIAAEKRTKNSDLNRIRQSEGEKLLAAIPDGNLVITLDVKGKPWSTEQLAQQLDSWMMSGRDVSLLVGGPEGLSPACLQRAEQSWSLSPLTFPHPLVRIVVAEQLFRAWSILTNHPYHRGD
;
A
#
# COMPACT_ATOMS: atom_id res chain seq x y z
N MET A 1 -15.60 -3.07 3.05
CA MET A 1 -14.80 -4.19 3.52
C MET A 1 -15.42 -4.86 4.71
N PRO A 2 -15.29 -6.16 4.84
CA PRO A 2 -15.81 -6.85 6.04
C PRO A 2 -15.21 -6.29 7.31
N GLY A 3 -15.96 -6.45 8.41
CA GLY A 3 -15.53 -5.88 9.67
C GLY A 3 -14.19 -6.38 10.17
N TRP A 4 -13.87 -7.67 9.91
CA TRP A 4 -12.59 -8.21 10.37
C TRP A 4 -11.41 -7.56 9.66
N VAL A 5 -11.62 -7.10 8.42
CA VAL A 5 -10.55 -6.41 7.69
C VAL A 5 -10.27 -5.06 8.33
N ASN A 6 -11.32 -4.32 8.63
CA ASN A 6 -11.13 -3.02 9.29
C ASN A 6 -10.52 -3.21 10.68
N THR A 7 -10.97 -4.20 11.41
CA THR A 7 -10.41 -4.48 12.72
C THR A 7 -8.92 -4.82 12.64
N GLY A 8 -8.56 -5.71 11.70
CA GLY A 8 -7.16 -6.09 11.54
C GLY A 8 -6.29 -4.93 11.10
N THR A 9 -6.77 -4.15 10.14
CA THR A 9 -6.01 -3.01 9.67
C THR A 9 -5.83 -1.98 10.77
N ASP A 10 -6.91 -1.67 11.49
CA ASP A 10 -6.85 -0.68 12.55
C ASP A 10 -5.97 -1.12 13.70
N GLU A 11 -5.88 -2.43 13.93
CA GLU A 11 -5.01 -2.95 14.98
C GLU A 11 -3.58 -2.47 14.79
N TYR A 12 -3.08 -2.51 13.57
CA TYR A 12 -1.69 -2.14 13.31
C TYR A 12 -1.54 -0.67 12.92
N ALA A 13 -2.47 -0.16 12.13
CA ALA A 13 -2.41 1.26 11.77
C ALA A 13 -2.54 2.14 13.01
N GLY A 14 -3.34 1.72 13.97
CA GLY A 14 -3.54 2.47 15.20
C GLY A 14 -2.31 2.53 16.08
N ARG A 15 -1.34 1.64 15.86
CA ARG A 15 -0.10 1.65 16.63
C ARG A 15 0.94 2.61 16.08
N MET A 16 0.70 3.13 14.86
CA MET A 16 1.67 4.04 14.25
C MET A 16 1.68 5.38 14.96
N PRO A 17 2.84 6.02 15.04
CA PRO A 17 2.94 7.29 15.77
C PRO A 17 2.32 8.43 14.97
N PRO A 18 2.09 9.59 15.62
CA PRO A 18 1.52 10.73 14.89
C PRO A 18 2.33 11.17 13.68
N GLN A 19 3.63 11.01 13.73
CA GLN A 19 4.48 11.45 12.61
C GLN A 19 4.47 10.46 11.44
N CYS A 20 3.78 9.31 11.58
CA CYS A 20 3.72 8.32 10.51
C CYS A 20 2.41 7.56 10.60
N GLN A 21 1.35 8.19 10.15
CA GLN A 21 0.02 7.60 10.27
C GLN A 21 -0.46 7.00 8.97
N UNK A 22 -1.22 5.98 9.00
CA UNK A 22 -1.67 5.35 7.85
C UNK A 22 -3.11 5.59 7.73
N UNK A 23 -3.49 5.93 6.77
CA UNK A 23 -4.77 6.05 6.53
C UNK A 23 -5.06 5.26 5.34
N ILE A 24 -6.18 4.76 5.37
CA ILE A 24 -6.63 3.98 4.22
C ILE A 24 -7.77 4.70 3.54
N ARG A 25 -7.63 4.88 2.23
CA ARG A 25 -8.66 5.52 1.42
C ARG A 25 -9.12 4.54 0.36
N GLU A 26 -10.40 4.20 0.38
CA GLU A 26 -10.95 3.29 -0.62
C GLU A 26 -11.44 4.07 -1.82
N ILE A 27 -11.06 3.59 -2.99
CA ILE A 27 -11.54 4.13 -4.26
C ILE A 27 -12.56 3.16 -4.81
N ALA A 28 -13.72 3.68 -5.18
CA ALA A 28 -14.82 2.84 -5.63
C ALA A 28 -14.39 2.00 -6.83
N ALA A 29 -14.64 0.71 -6.75
CA ALA A 29 -14.35 -0.19 -7.85
C ALA A 29 -15.37 0.00 -8.96
N GLU A 30 -14.92 -0.18 -10.20
CA GLU A 30 -15.83 -0.17 -11.34
C GLU A 30 -16.68 -1.42 -11.33
N LYS A 31 -17.92 -1.27 -11.79
CA LYS A 31 -18.82 -2.40 -11.86
C LYS A 31 -18.35 -3.38 -12.94
N ARG A 32 -18.32 -4.64 -12.60
CA ARG A 32 -17.90 -5.67 -13.53
C ARG A 32 -19.10 -6.56 -13.91
N THR A 33 -19.20 -6.83 -15.20
CA THR A 33 -20.19 -7.75 -15.71
C THR A 33 -19.49 -8.79 -16.57
N LYS A 34 -20.27 -9.77 -17.03
CA LYS A 34 -19.73 -10.84 -17.85
C LYS A 34 -19.01 -10.32 -19.10
N ASN A 35 -19.52 -9.24 -19.66
CA ASN A 35 -18.99 -8.69 -20.90
C ASN A 35 -18.11 -7.45 -20.71
N SER A 36 -17.66 -7.21 -19.49
CA SER A 36 -16.85 -6.02 -19.22
C SER A 36 -15.49 -6.11 -19.90
N ASP A 37 -15.02 -4.96 -20.37
CA ASP A 37 -13.66 -4.82 -20.88
C ASP A 37 -12.74 -4.56 -19.69
N LEU A 38 -11.95 -5.58 -19.33
CA LEU A 38 -11.12 -5.49 -18.13
C LEU A 38 -10.02 -4.43 -18.25
N ASN A 39 -9.51 -4.21 -19.47
CA ASN A 39 -8.52 -3.15 -19.65
C ASN A 39 -9.13 -1.78 -19.39
N ARG A 40 -10.35 -1.58 -19.86
CA ARG A 40 -11.04 -0.33 -19.65
C ARG A 40 -11.35 -0.10 -18.17
N ILE A 41 -11.76 -1.16 -17.48
CA ILE A 41 -12.02 -1.09 -16.05
C ILE A 41 -10.75 -0.71 -15.30
N ARG A 42 -9.65 -1.38 -15.61
CA ARG A 42 -8.38 -1.10 -14.95
C ARG A 42 -7.95 0.34 -15.20
N GLN A 43 -8.11 0.83 -16.43
CA GLN A 43 -7.77 2.20 -16.75
C GLN A 43 -8.63 3.19 -15.98
N SER A 44 -9.93 2.94 -15.92
CA SER A 44 -10.84 3.83 -15.21
C SER A 44 -10.53 3.87 -13.72
N GLU A 45 -10.29 2.70 -13.13
CA GLU A 45 -9.91 2.65 -11.72
C GLU A 45 -8.59 3.35 -11.48
N GLY A 46 -7.65 3.20 -12.42
CA GLY A 46 -6.36 3.88 -12.31
C GLY A 46 -6.49 5.39 -12.35
N GLU A 47 -7.39 5.91 -13.19
CA GLU A 47 -7.60 7.34 -13.24
C GLU A 47 -8.13 7.85 -11.90
N LYS A 48 -9.03 7.10 -11.28
CA LYS A 48 -9.54 7.49 -9.98
C LYS A 48 -8.46 7.46 -8.90
N LEU A 49 -7.60 6.44 -8.95
CA LEU A 49 -6.49 6.37 -8.01
C LEU A 49 -5.56 7.56 -8.17
N LEU A 50 -5.18 7.86 -9.41
CA LEU A 50 -4.28 8.97 -9.67
C LEU A 50 -4.88 10.30 -9.23
N ALA A 51 -6.18 10.47 -9.47
CA ALA A 51 -6.84 11.70 -9.08
C ALA A 51 -6.90 11.88 -7.57
N ALA A 52 -6.82 10.78 -6.82
CA ALA A 52 -6.89 10.83 -5.37
C ALA A 52 -5.56 11.13 -4.70
N ILE A 53 -4.45 11.11 -5.46
CA ILE A 53 -3.13 11.36 -4.88
C ILE A 53 -2.98 12.86 -4.59
N PRO A 54 -2.70 13.22 -3.33
CA PRO A 54 -2.42 14.62 -3.04
C PRO A 54 -1.16 15.12 -3.76
N ASP A 55 -1.17 16.38 -4.13
CA ASP A 55 -0.02 16.98 -4.81
C ASP A 55 1.22 16.87 -3.94
N GLY A 56 2.33 16.53 -4.58
CA GLY A 56 3.61 16.46 -3.88
C GLY A 56 3.90 15.16 -3.19
N ASN A 57 2.92 14.27 -3.08
CA ASN A 57 3.16 12.98 -2.42
C ASN A 57 4.09 12.11 -3.24
N LEU A 58 4.93 11.37 -2.52
CA LEU A 58 5.70 10.28 -3.09
C LEU A 58 4.74 9.14 -3.40
N VAL A 59 4.80 8.59 -4.59
CA VAL A 59 3.88 7.55 -5.01
C VAL A 59 4.62 6.21 -5.12
N ILE A 60 4.08 5.20 -4.45
CA ILE A 60 4.65 3.85 -4.46
C ILE A 60 3.53 2.90 -4.84
N THR A 61 3.79 2.01 -5.79
CA THR A 61 2.81 0.99 -6.14
C THR A 61 3.15 -0.32 -5.46
N LEU A 62 2.11 -1.06 -5.07
CA LEU A 62 2.24 -2.45 -4.65
C LEU A 62 1.91 -3.32 -5.84
N ASP A 63 2.90 -4.09 -6.29
CA ASP A 63 2.77 -4.88 -7.51
C ASP A 63 3.67 -6.10 -7.38
N VAL A 64 3.17 -7.28 -7.78
CA VAL A 64 3.98 -8.49 -7.64
C VAL A 64 5.28 -8.41 -8.42
N LYS A 65 5.32 -7.62 -9.47
CA LYS A 65 6.53 -7.43 -10.27
C LYS A 65 7.44 -6.34 -9.73
N GLY A 66 7.07 -5.74 -8.62
CA GLY A 66 7.90 -4.72 -8.02
C GLY A 66 9.11 -5.29 -7.30
N LYS A 67 9.83 -4.42 -6.63
CA LYS A 67 11.03 -4.84 -5.93
C LYS A 67 10.66 -5.52 -4.60
N PRO A 68 11.15 -6.72 -4.36
CA PRO A 68 10.88 -7.37 -3.06
C PRO A 68 11.84 -6.82 -2.01
N TRP A 69 11.29 -6.36 -0.90
CA TRP A 69 12.08 -5.86 0.22
C TRP A 69 11.94 -6.81 1.40
N SER A 70 13.05 -7.07 2.09
CA SER A 70 12.97 -7.65 3.41
C SER A 70 12.37 -6.61 4.36
N THR A 71 11.98 -7.05 5.56
CA THR A 71 11.47 -6.12 6.54
C THR A 71 12.52 -5.06 6.89
N GLU A 72 13.79 -5.47 6.96
CA GLU A 72 14.86 -4.52 7.24
C GLU A 72 15.03 -3.52 6.11
N GLN A 73 14.88 -3.97 4.86
CA GLN A 73 14.94 -3.06 3.72
C GLN A 73 13.74 -2.11 3.72
N LEU A 74 12.56 -2.62 4.09
CA LEU A 74 11.39 -1.76 4.22
C LEU A 74 11.64 -0.69 5.28
N ALA A 75 12.28 -1.05 6.38
CA ALA A 75 12.60 -0.06 7.41
C ALA A 75 13.50 1.04 6.85
N GLN A 76 14.48 0.66 6.03
CA GLN A 76 15.35 1.66 5.40
C GLN A 76 14.56 2.55 4.45
N GLN A 77 13.62 1.97 3.70
CA GLN A 77 12.78 2.77 2.82
C GLN A 77 11.90 3.72 3.62
N LEU A 78 11.30 3.22 4.69
CA LEU A 78 10.46 4.06 5.54
C LEU A 78 11.24 5.23 6.10
N ASP A 79 12.45 4.98 6.56
CA ASP A 79 13.32 6.03 7.06
C ASP A 79 13.57 7.09 5.98
N SER A 80 13.87 6.64 4.77
CA SER A 80 14.11 7.55 3.66
C SER A 80 12.85 8.37 3.33
N TRP A 81 11.69 7.72 3.33
CA TRP A 81 10.45 8.45 3.07
C TRP A 81 10.19 9.51 4.12
N MET A 82 10.40 9.15 5.39
CA MET A 82 10.18 10.10 6.47
C MET A 82 11.15 11.27 6.40
N MET A 83 12.40 11.00 6.01
CA MET A 83 13.39 12.08 5.90
C MET A 83 13.14 12.97 4.70
N SER A 84 12.39 12.49 3.71
CA SER A 84 12.12 13.30 2.52
C SER A 84 11.19 14.47 2.82
N GLY A 85 10.43 14.39 3.90
CA GLY A 85 9.45 15.41 4.22
C GLY A 85 8.16 15.30 3.40
N ARG A 86 8.08 14.32 2.52
CA ARG A 86 6.89 14.12 1.68
C ARG A 86 6.01 13.04 2.27
N ASP A 87 4.70 13.23 2.16
CA ASP A 87 3.78 12.15 2.48
C ASP A 87 3.85 11.09 1.38
N VAL A 88 3.46 9.88 1.72
CA VAL A 88 3.56 8.74 0.81
C VAL A 88 2.17 8.23 0.49
N SER A 89 1.91 8.00 -0.79
CA SER A 89 0.71 7.32 -1.26
C SER A 89 1.09 5.94 -1.76
N LEU A 90 0.55 4.91 -1.12
CA LEU A 90 0.73 3.53 -1.57
C LEU A 90 -0.50 3.14 -2.38
N LEU A 91 -0.29 2.82 -3.64
CA LEU A 91 -1.39 2.44 -4.53
C LEU A 91 -1.52 0.93 -4.56
N VAL A 92 -2.71 0.45 -4.28
CA VAL A 92 -3.00 -0.99 -4.31
C VAL A 92 -4.10 -1.22 -5.33
N GLY A 93 -3.82 -2.03 -6.33
CA GLY A 93 -4.78 -2.28 -7.39
C GLY A 93 -5.90 -3.21 -6.98
N GLY A 94 -6.97 -3.20 -7.77
CA GLY A 94 -8.05 -4.14 -7.62
C GLY A 94 -7.72 -5.50 -8.22
N PRO A 95 -8.75 -6.32 -8.49
CA PRO A 95 -8.50 -7.67 -9.00
C PRO A 95 -7.72 -7.70 -10.32
N GLU A 96 -7.84 -6.67 -11.14
CA GLU A 96 -7.14 -6.62 -12.41
C GLU A 96 -5.77 -5.97 -12.32
N GLY A 97 -5.32 -5.60 -11.11
CA GLY A 97 -4.04 -4.96 -10.92
C GLY A 97 -4.08 -3.47 -11.19
N LEU A 98 -2.92 -2.86 -11.24
CA LEU A 98 -2.79 -1.43 -11.47
C LEU A 98 -2.62 -1.14 -12.95
N SER A 99 -3.15 0.01 -13.39
CA SER A 99 -3.03 0.43 -14.78
C SER A 99 -1.59 0.80 -15.09
N PRO A 100 -1.22 0.78 -16.38
CA PRO A 100 0.12 1.25 -16.76
C PRO A 100 0.38 2.70 -16.32
N ALA A 101 -0.63 3.55 -16.35
CA ALA A 101 -0.45 4.94 -15.93
C ALA A 101 -0.09 5.03 -14.45
N CYS A 102 -0.71 4.19 -13.61
CA CYS A 102 -0.36 4.16 -12.20
C CYS A 102 1.07 3.69 -12.00
N LEU A 103 1.47 2.64 -12.72
CA LEU A 103 2.82 2.10 -12.60
C LEU A 103 3.86 3.12 -13.06
N GLN A 104 3.55 3.90 -14.11
CA GLN A 104 4.46 4.91 -14.61
C GLN A 104 4.56 6.10 -13.66
N ARG A 105 3.46 6.44 -13.00
CA ARG A 105 3.45 7.58 -12.07
C ARG A 105 4.28 7.29 -10.84
N ALA A 106 4.40 6.03 -10.45
CA ALA A 106 5.06 5.67 -9.20
C ALA A 106 6.55 5.89 -9.28
N GLU A 107 7.12 6.36 -8.19
CA GLU A 107 8.57 6.52 -8.07
C GLU A 107 9.22 5.22 -7.64
N GLN A 108 8.46 4.33 -6.99
CA GLN A 108 8.93 3.02 -6.60
C GLN A 108 7.79 2.03 -6.75
N SER A 109 8.16 0.76 -6.98
CA SER A 109 7.21 -0.33 -7.05
C SER A 109 7.68 -1.43 -6.12
N TRP A 110 6.81 -1.81 -5.18
CA TRP A 110 7.15 -2.72 -4.09
C TRP A 110 6.35 -4.00 -4.22
N SER A 111 7.01 -5.14 -4.13
CA SER A 111 6.36 -6.44 -4.11
C SER A 111 6.37 -7.00 -2.70
N LEU A 112 5.18 -7.26 -2.16
CA LEU A 112 5.09 -7.90 -0.85
C LEU A 112 5.62 -9.32 -0.89
N SER A 113 5.40 -10.01 -2.02
CA SER A 113 5.67 -11.44 -2.11
C SER A 113 5.47 -11.88 -3.54
N PRO A 114 6.16 -12.95 -3.98
CA PRO A 114 5.78 -13.58 -5.25
C PRO A 114 4.39 -14.18 -5.22
N LEU A 115 3.85 -14.42 -4.03
CA LEU A 115 2.50 -14.93 -3.88
C LEU A 115 1.49 -13.82 -4.16
N THR A 116 0.33 -14.22 -4.64
CA THR A 116 -0.77 -13.30 -4.83
C THR A 116 -1.68 -13.36 -3.60
N PHE A 117 -1.92 -12.21 -3.00
CA PHE A 117 -2.80 -12.11 -1.83
C PHE A 117 -4.10 -11.43 -2.22
N PRO A 118 -5.22 -11.85 -1.64
CA PRO A 118 -6.45 -11.10 -1.83
C PRO A 118 -6.33 -9.71 -1.20
N HIS A 119 -7.01 -8.75 -1.81
CA HIS A 119 -6.90 -7.35 -1.43
C HIS A 119 -7.13 -7.11 0.07
N PRO A 120 -8.12 -7.77 0.72
CA PRO A 120 -8.32 -7.53 2.15
C PRO A 120 -7.10 -7.89 3.00
N LEU A 121 -6.41 -8.98 2.65
CA LEU A 121 -5.21 -9.36 3.39
C LEU A 121 -4.06 -8.40 3.11
N VAL A 122 -3.99 -7.87 1.89
CA VAL A 122 -2.90 -6.96 1.53
C VAL A 122 -2.87 -5.76 2.48
N ARG A 123 -4.03 -5.14 2.73
CA ARG A 123 -4.03 -3.95 3.57
C ARG A 123 -3.63 -4.26 5.01
N ILE A 124 -4.00 -5.43 5.51
CA ILE A 124 -3.60 -5.82 6.86
C ILE A 124 -2.10 -6.08 6.92
N VAL A 125 -1.57 -6.82 5.95
CA VAL A 125 -0.14 -7.11 5.91
C VAL A 125 0.67 -5.82 5.78
N VAL A 126 0.23 -4.91 4.92
CA VAL A 126 0.95 -3.65 4.74
C VAL A 126 0.97 -2.85 6.06
N ALA A 127 -0.18 -2.75 6.72
CA ALA A 127 -0.22 -2.01 7.98
C ALA A 127 0.70 -2.64 9.02
N GLU A 128 0.69 -3.97 9.12
CA GLU A 128 1.54 -4.66 10.07
C GLU A 128 3.02 -4.47 9.74
N GLN A 129 3.38 -4.59 8.46
CA GLN A 129 4.77 -4.45 8.06
C GLN A 129 5.28 -3.02 8.25
N LEU A 130 4.44 -2.03 8.02
CA LEU A 130 4.85 -0.64 8.26
C LEU A 130 5.09 -0.41 9.76
N PHE A 131 4.25 -0.97 10.62
CA PHE A 131 4.49 -0.85 12.04
C PHE A 131 5.76 -1.59 12.45
N ARG A 132 5.98 -2.79 11.90
CA ARG A 132 7.20 -3.55 12.17
C ARG A 132 8.44 -2.77 11.73
N ALA A 133 8.40 -2.16 10.55
CA ALA A 133 9.50 -1.35 10.05
C ALA A 133 9.77 -0.17 10.98
N TRP A 134 8.70 0.50 11.43
CA TRP A 134 8.87 1.62 12.34
C TRP A 134 9.48 1.15 13.68
N SER A 135 9.07 -0.03 14.15
CA SER A 135 9.63 -0.56 15.40
C SER A 135 11.12 -0.82 15.27
N ILE A 136 11.58 -1.23 14.10
CA ILE A 136 13.02 -1.40 13.86
C ILE A 136 13.72 -0.05 13.96
N LEU A 137 13.17 0.97 13.33
CA LEU A 137 13.80 2.30 13.31
C LEU A 137 13.88 2.93 14.68
N THR A 138 12.91 2.65 15.55
CA THR A 138 12.85 3.27 16.85
C THR A 138 13.30 2.35 17.98
N ASN A 139 13.82 1.17 17.61
CA ASN A 139 14.27 0.17 18.57
C ASN A 139 13.16 -0.29 19.52
N HIS A 140 11.93 -0.28 19.02
CA HIS A 140 10.79 -0.82 19.76
C HIS A 140 10.85 -2.33 19.70
N PRO A 141 10.51 -3.05 20.78
CA PRO A 141 10.70 -4.51 20.81
C PRO A 141 9.74 -5.31 19.94
N TYR A 142 8.74 -4.70 19.33
CA TYR A 142 7.75 -5.46 18.56
C TYR A 142 8.39 -6.41 17.56
N HIS A 143 9.42 -5.95 16.83
CA HIS A 143 10.02 -6.75 15.77
C HIS A 143 10.88 -7.90 16.28
N ARG A 144 11.04 -8.03 17.59
CA ARG A 144 11.95 -9.03 18.16
C ARG A 144 11.26 -10.33 18.52
N GLY A 145 10.22 -10.70 17.85
CA GLY A 145 9.70 -12.03 18.01
C GLY A 145 8.35 -12.16 18.67
N ASP A 146 7.55 -11.18 18.47
CA ASP A 146 6.15 -11.38 18.86
C ASP A 146 5.28 -11.59 17.63
#